data_2ba5772d7fc345a42743f12047865151
#
_entry.id   2ba5772d7fc345a42743f12047865151
#
_cell.length_a   1.000
_cell.length_b   1.000
_cell.length_c   1.000
_cell.angle_alpha   90.00
_cell.angle_beta   90.00
_cell.angle_gamma   90.00
#
_symmetry.space_group_name_H-M   'P 1'
#
loop_
_entity.id
_entity.type
_entity.pdbx_description
1 polymer ?
#
loop_
_entity_poly.entity_id
_entity_poly.type
_entity_poly.pdbx_seq_one_letter_code
_entity_poly.pdbx_strand_id
1 'polypeptide(L)'
;AGAFRSAGGVEITFSVRAPEGNSTGTIRLKGDKFLLETEGVTTWFDGRTQWTYLASSDEVNVSEPTQEELKGINPYSWLSLYNQDYKLKVAKTGNASDNTTYKVVMTATKRSQDIQCVILYIDKRSFRPLKFSMVRRGSKEAVVVFINSCRTGERYGDNLFVFDRKDYPTAEIVDLR
;
A
#
# COMPACT_ATOMS: atom_id res chain seq x y z
N ALA A 1 7.96 -3.77 -10.36
CA ALA A 1 6.55 -4.19 -10.24
C ALA A 1 6.36 -5.64 -10.72
N GLY A 2 6.83 -6.01 -11.92
CA GLY A 2 6.65 -7.37 -12.46
C GLY A 2 7.27 -8.48 -11.61
N ALA A 3 8.48 -8.28 -11.10
CA ALA A 3 9.17 -9.25 -10.26
C ALA A 3 8.43 -9.61 -8.96
N PHE A 4 7.64 -8.70 -8.42
CA PHE A 4 6.83 -8.95 -7.22
C PHE A 4 5.56 -9.76 -7.55
N ARG A 5 4.93 -9.53 -8.70
CA ARG A 5 3.75 -10.30 -9.13
C ARG A 5 4.09 -11.76 -9.44
N SER A 6 5.30 -12.03 -9.92
CA SER A 6 5.77 -13.39 -10.23
C SER A 6 6.42 -14.11 -9.05
N ALA A 7 6.65 -13.43 -7.92
CA ALA A 7 7.40 -13.96 -6.77
C ALA A 7 6.60 -14.87 -5.83
N GLY A 8 5.36 -15.24 -6.16
CA GLY A 8 4.45 -15.92 -5.23
C GLY A 8 3.84 -14.93 -4.24
N GLY A 9 3.76 -15.31 -2.96
CA GLY A 9 3.29 -14.41 -1.90
C GLY A 9 4.38 -13.42 -1.47
N VAL A 10 3.95 -12.25 -1.02
CA VAL A 10 4.82 -11.20 -0.47
C VAL A 10 4.25 -10.71 0.85
N GLU A 11 5.13 -10.54 1.84
CA GLU A 11 4.79 -9.87 3.09
C GLU A 11 5.64 -8.61 3.27
N ILE A 12 4.99 -7.51 3.61
CA ILE A 12 5.65 -6.24 3.93
C ILE A 12 5.16 -5.76 5.28
N THR A 13 6.10 -5.45 6.18
CA THR A 13 5.82 -4.66 7.37
C THR A 13 6.23 -3.21 7.13
N PHE A 14 5.42 -2.27 7.60
CA PHE A 14 5.65 -0.86 7.35
C PHE A 14 5.26 0.01 8.55
N SER A 15 5.79 1.23 8.56
CA SER A 15 5.40 2.29 9.49
C SER A 15 4.98 3.52 8.69
N VAL A 16 3.90 4.15 9.10
CA VAL A 16 3.37 5.37 8.47
C VAL A 16 3.57 6.55 9.41
N ARG A 17 4.03 7.66 8.86
CA ARG A 17 3.98 8.97 9.49
C ARG A 17 3.07 9.86 8.66
N ALA A 18 1.99 10.30 9.27
CA ALA A 18 1.00 11.18 8.66
C ALA A 18 0.69 12.35 9.61
N PRO A 19 0.12 13.44 9.12
CA PRO A 19 -0.30 14.57 9.95
C PRO A 19 -1.25 14.14 11.07
N GLU A 20 -2.09 13.16 10.80
CA GLU A 20 -3.10 12.65 11.72
C GLU A 20 -2.50 11.73 12.81
N GLY A 21 -1.26 11.26 12.63
CA GLY A 21 -0.58 10.38 13.57
C GLY A 21 0.34 9.36 12.90
N ASN A 22 0.95 8.53 13.72
CA ASN A 22 1.80 7.43 13.29
C ASN A 22 1.04 6.11 13.44
N SER A 23 1.27 5.20 12.50
CA SER A 23 0.73 3.85 12.56
C SER A 23 1.75 2.84 12.03
N THR A 24 1.52 1.57 12.33
CA THR A 24 2.28 0.44 11.79
C THR A 24 1.32 -0.55 11.16
N GLY A 25 1.82 -1.37 10.26
CA GLY A 25 0.99 -2.40 9.66
C GLY A 25 1.79 -3.47 8.95
N THR A 26 1.05 -4.49 8.56
CA THR A 26 1.53 -5.59 7.73
C THR A 26 0.59 -5.77 6.55
N ILE A 27 1.13 -5.90 5.36
CA ILE A 27 0.36 -6.31 4.18
C ILE A 27 0.92 -7.60 3.61
N ARG A 28 0.02 -8.56 3.37
CA ARG A 28 0.32 -9.80 2.65
C ARG A 28 -0.39 -9.77 1.30
N LEU A 29 0.32 -10.21 0.27
CA LEU A 29 -0.12 -10.09 -1.11
C LEU A 29 0.07 -11.40 -1.85
N LYS A 30 -0.89 -11.74 -2.73
CA LYS A 30 -0.80 -12.86 -3.66
C LYS A 30 -1.57 -12.52 -4.95
N GLY A 31 -0.87 -12.24 -6.02
CA GLY A 31 -1.50 -11.71 -7.24
C GLY A 31 -2.19 -10.36 -6.96
N ASP A 32 -3.49 -10.32 -7.20
CA ASP A 32 -4.32 -9.13 -6.92
C ASP A 32 -4.97 -9.16 -5.54
N LYS A 33 -4.80 -10.25 -4.76
CA LYS A 33 -5.36 -10.43 -3.42
C LYS A 33 -4.46 -9.80 -2.37
N PHE A 34 -5.06 -9.27 -1.30
CA PHE A 34 -4.29 -8.79 -0.15
C PHE A 34 -5.02 -8.95 1.18
N LEU A 35 -4.23 -9.04 2.24
CA LEU A 35 -4.61 -8.85 3.62
C LEU A 35 -3.77 -7.71 4.19
N LEU A 36 -4.42 -6.64 4.61
CA LEU A 36 -3.81 -5.48 5.25
C LEU A 36 -4.25 -5.43 6.71
N GLU A 37 -3.28 -5.43 7.61
CA GLU A 37 -3.49 -5.32 9.04
C GLU A 37 -2.79 -4.07 9.55
N THR A 38 -3.53 -3.21 10.22
CA THR A 38 -3.05 -2.03 10.94
C THR A 38 -3.66 -2.00 12.33
N GLU A 39 -3.26 -1.08 13.18
CA GLU A 39 -3.86 -0.93 14.50
C GLU A 39 -5.36 -0.62 14.40
N GLY A 40 -6.18 -1.55 14.86
CA GLY A 40 -7.65 -1.42 14.91
C GLY A 40 -8.38 -1.59 13.57
N VAL A 41 -7.66 -1.84 12.45
CA VAL A 41 -8.29 -2.06 11.14
C VAL A 41 -7.65 -3.24 10.45
N THR A 42 -8.48 -4.19 9.99
CA THR A 42 -8.05 -5.30 9.15
C THR A 42 -8.86 -5.31 7.85
N THR A 43 -8.17 -5.38 6.72
CA THR A 43 -8.83 -5.39 5.40
C THR A 43 -8.40 -6.62 4.61
N TRP A 44 -9.35 -7.43 4.16
CA TRP A 44 -9.18 -8.54 3.24
C TRP A 44 -9.67 -8.14 1.86
N PHE A 45 -9.02 -8.62 0.82
CA PHE A 45 -9.44 -8.49 -0.57
C PHE A 45 -9.11 -9.76 -1.34
N ASP A 46 -10.12 -10.43 -1.86
CA ASP A 46 -9.98 -11.70 -2.58
C ASP A 46 -9.75 -11.55 -4.10
N GLY A 47 -9.65 -10.31 -4.58
CA GLY A 47 -9.56 -9.96 -5.99
C GLY A 47 -10.86 -9.37 -6.55
N ARG A 48 -11.96 -9.43 -5.80
CA ARG A 48 -13.26 -8.85 -6.14
C ARG A 48 -13.91 -8.14 -4.96
N THR A 49 -14.12 -8.87 -3.88
CA THR A 49 -14.79 -8.37 -2.67
C THR A 49 -13.75 -7.93 -1.65
N GLN A 50 -14.01 -6.81 -1.02
CA GLN A 50 -13.26 -6.28 0.10
C GLN A 50 -14.09 -6.34 1.37
N TRP A 51 -13.46 -6.81 2.45
CA TRP A 51 -13.99 -6.75 3.81
C TRP A 51 -13.06 -5.88 4.65
N THR A 52 -13.62 -4.92 5.37
CA THR A 52 -12.85 -4.07 6.28
C THR A 52 -13.46 -4.14 7.67
N TYR A 53 -12.74 -4.75 8.59
CA TYR A 53 -13.09 -4.82 9.99
C TYR A 53 -12.55 -3.60 10.73
N LEU A 54 -13.41 -2.97 11.51
CA LEU A 54 -13.11 -1.82 12.38
C LEU A 54 -13.27 -2.26 13.83
N ALA A 55 -12.18 -2.43 14.55
CA ALA A 55 -12.20 -2.90 15.93
C ALA A 55 -12.89 -1.91 16.88
N SER A 56 -12.90 -0.61 16.57
CA SER A 56 -13.52 0.42 17.39
C SER A 56 -15.04 0.35 17.44
N SER A 57 -15.68 -0.15 16.38
CA SER A 57 -17.14 -0.29 16.26
C SER A 57 -17.60 -1.75 16.23
N ASP A 58 -16.67 -2.72 16.21
CA ASP A 58 -16.94 -4.15 15.99
C ASP A 58 -17.79 -4.38 14.72
N GLU A 59 -17.38 -3.75 13.61
CA GLU A 59 -18.12 -3.69 12.35
C GLU A 59 -17.27 -4.19 11.20
N VAL A 60 -17.87 -4.92 10.26
CA VAL A 60 -17.27 -5.34 9.00
C VAL A 60 -18.01 -4.72 7.84
N ASN A 61 -17.35 -3.83 7.13
CA ASN A 61 -17.86 -3.25 5.89
C ASN A 61 -17.49 -4.15 4.70
N VAL A 62 -18.48 -4.52 3.89
CA VAL A 62 -18.31 -5.32 2.68
C VAL A 62 -18.55 -4.46 1.45
N SER A 63 -17.58 -4.44 0.52
CA SER A 63 -17.65 -3.64 -0.71
C SER A 63 -17.03 -4.35 -1.90
N GLU A 64 -17.30 -3.86 -3.10
CA GLU A 64 -16.58 -4.24 -4.33
C GLU A 64 -15.86 -2.98 -4.86
N PRO A 65 -14.63 -2.73 -4.42
CA PRO A 65 -13.92 -1.49 -4.75
C PRO A 65 -13.56 -1.43 -6.23
N THR A 66 -13.63 -0.24 -6.78
CA THR A 66 -13.13 0.04 -8.13
C THR A 66 -11.61 -0.06 -8.18
N GLN A 67 -11.05 -0.19 -9.39
CA GLN A 67 -9.60 -0.17 -9.58
C GLN A 67 -8.93 1.13 -9.10
N GLU A 68 -9.66 2.24 -9.06
CA GLU A 68 -9.15 3.52 -8.56
C GLU A 68 -9.08 3.55 -7.05
N GLU A 69 -10.08 3.03 -6.35
CA GLU A 69 -10.09 2.92 -4.90
C GLU A 69 -9.01 1.96 -4.40
N LEU A 70 -8.82 0.82 -5.08
CA LEU A 70 -7.75 -0.14 -4.78
C LEU A 70 -6.35 0.48 -4.87
N LYS A 71 -6.14 1.49 -5.74
CA LYS A 71 -4.86 2.20 -5.83
C LYS A 71 -4.51 2.95 -4.55
N GLY A 72 -5.50 3.40 -3.80
CA GLY A 72 -5.29 4.08 -2.52
C GLY A 72 -4.87 3.14 -1.38
N ILE A 73 -5.25 1.87 -1.47
CA ILE A 73 -5.08 0.88 -0.40
C ILE A 73 -3.84 0.01 -0.64
N ASN A 74 -3.60 -0.39 -1.88
CA ASN A 74 -2.52 -1.32 -2.23
C ASN A 74 -1.21 -0.57 -2.49
N PRO A 75 -0.17 -0.71 -1.64
CA PRO A 75 1.13 -0.05 -1.84
C PRO A 75 1.80 -0.39 -3.18
N TYR A 76 1.48 -1.56 -3.77
CA TYR A 76 2.01 -1.93 -5.09
C TYR A 76 1.34 -1.19 -6.24
N SER A 77 0.12 -0.69 -6.04
CA SER A 77 -0.49 0.17 -7.04
C SER A 77 0.34 1.44 -7.25
N TRP A 78 1.04 1.91 -6.21
CA TRP A 78 1.96 3.05 -6.31
C TRP A 78 3.21 2.75 -7.12
N LEU A 79 3.68 1.49 -7.11
CA LEU A 79 4.74 1.06 -8.02
C LEU A 79 4.27 0.97 -9.47
N SER A 80 2.96 0.96 -9.72
CA SER A 80 2.38 1.00 -11.07
C SER A 80 1.94 2.40 -11.51
N LEU A 81 1.99 3.42 -10.64
CA LEU A 81 1.69 4.82 -10.99
C LEU A 81 2.59 5.36 -12.12
N TYR A 82 3.77 4.78 -12.33
CA TYR A 82 4.65 5.17 -13.43
C TYR A 82 4.02 4.98 -14.82
N ASN A 83 2.99 4.12 -14.93
CA ASN A 83 2.25 3.88 -16.18
C ASN A 83 1.00 4.78 -16.32
N GLN A 84 0.73 5.65 -15.34
CA GLN A 84 -0.54 6.35 -15.24
C GLN A 84 -0.33 7.85 -14.94
N ASP A 85 -0.22 8.66 -16.01
CA ASP A 85 -0.29 10.11 -15.88
C ASP A 85 0.69 10.75 -14.87
N TYR A 86 1.86 10.12 -14.63
CA TYR A 86 2.93 10.66 -13.83
C TYR A 86 4.22 10.81 -14.66
N LYS A 87 4.89 11.95 -14.51
CA LYS A 87 6.25 12.14 -15.01
C LYS A 87 7.23 11.62 -13.97
N LEU A 88 8.14 10.74 -14.41
CA LEU A 88 9.20 10.21 -13.57
C LEU A 88 10.50 10.97 -13.77
N LYS A 89 11.18 11.25 -12.67
CA LYS A 89 12.54 11.78 -12.67
C LYS A 89 13.36 11.04 -11.62
N VAL A 90 14.47 10.46 -12.04
CA VAL A 90 15.48 9.96 -11.09
C VAL A 90 16.30 11.18 -10.65
N ALA A 91 16.19 11.52 -9.38
CA ALA A 91 16.93 12.62 -8.79
C ALA A 91 18.20 12.10 -8.14
N LYS A 92 19.28 12.91 -8.15
CA LYS A 92 20.46 12.63 -7.33
C LYS A 92 20.06 12.76 -5.86
N THR A 93 20.46 11.82 -5.02
CA THR A 93 20.40 11.98 -3.56
C THR A 93 21.36 13.07 -3.17
N GLY A 94 20.88 14.06 -2.38
CA GLY A 94 21.57 15.35 -2.18
C GLY A 94 22.93 15.33 -1.47
N ASN A 95 23.36 14.21 -0.88
CA ASN A 95 24.66 14.06 -0.25
C ASN A 95 25.51 13.05 -1.01
N ALA A 96 26.73 13.41 -1.34
CA ALA A 96 27.71 12.57 -2.02
C ALA A 96 28.03 11.25 -1.27
N SER A 97 27.72 11.19 0.04
CA SER A 97 27.89 10.00 0.88
C SER A 97 26.71 9.01 0.80
N ASP A 98 25.53 9.39 0.31
CA ASP A 98 24.37 8.50 0.19
C ASP A 98 24.24 7.98 -1.26
N ASN A 99 25.26 7.24 -1.71
CA ASN A 99 25.23 6.61 -3.03
C ASN A 99 24.54 5.23 -3.02
N THR A 100 23.82 4.88 -1.96
CA THR A 100 23.19 3.56 -1.77
C THR A 100 21.76 3.51 -2.25
N THR A 101 21.11 4.67 -2.48
CA THR A 101 19.70 4.74 -2.83
C THR A 101 19.44 5.47 -4.15
N TYR A 102 18.41 5.00 -4.89
CA TYR A 102 17.78 5.80 -5.95
C TYR A 102 16.64 6.61 -5.35
N LYS A 103 16.56 7.88 -5.72
CA LYS A 103 15.40 8.74 -5.44
C LYS A 103 14.62 8.91 -6.73
N VAL A 104 13.42 8.35 -6.80
CA VAL A 104 12.51 8.49 -7.94
C VAL A 104 11.39 9.43 -7.55
N VAL A 105 11.26 10.54 -8.28
CA VAL A 105 10.20 11.52 -8.10
C VAL A 105 9.17 11.29 -9.19
N MET A 106 7.93 11.08 -8.79
CA MET A 106 6.77 10.94 -9.66
C MET A 106 5.86 12.15 -9.45
N THR A 107 5.62 12.92 -10.49
CA THR A 107 4.78 14.13 -10.43
C THR A 107 3.57 13.94 -11.33
N ALA A 108 2.37 14.16 -10.80
CA ALA A 108 1.14 14.05 -11.55
C ALA A 108 1.12 15.02 -12.75
N THR A 109 0.71 14.52 -13.91
CA THR A 109 0.58 15.31 -15.14
C THR A 109 -0.78 15.96 -15.27
N LYS A 110 -1.81 15.39 -14.65
CA LYS A 110 -3.19 15.90 -14.66
C LYS A 110 -3.56 16.53 -13.32
N ARG A 111 -4.30 17.63 -13.37
CA ARG A 111 -4.82 18.28 -12.15
C ARG A 111 -5.92 17.49 -11.43
N SER A 112 -6.56 16.56 -12.10
CA SER A 112 -7.57 15.66 -11.53
C SER A 112 -7.00 14.58 -10.61
N GLN A 113 -5.68 14.38 -10.61
CA GLN A 113 -5.02 13.43 -9.71
C GLN A 113 -5.01 13.97 -8.28
N ASP A 114 -5.55 13.22 -7.33
CA ASP A 114 -5.53 13.57 -5.91
C ASP A 114 -4.09 13.57 -5.34
N ILE A 115 -3.28 12.58 -5.70
CA ILE A 115 -1.87 12.52 -5.31
C ILE A 115 -1.05 13.36 -6.30
N GLN A 116 -0.51 14.47 -5.82
CA GLN A 116 0.26 15.40 -6.64
C GLN A 116 1.68 14.91 -6.89
N CYS A 117 2.32 14.35 -5.88
CA CYS A 117 3.71 13.92 -5.94
C CYS A 117 3.92 12.67 -5.09
N VAL A 118 4.70 11.74 -5.63
CA VAL A 118 5.22 10.58 -4.88
C VAL A 118 6.74 10.57 -5.01
N ILE A 119 7.44 10.42 -3.91
CA ILE A 119 8.90 10.24 -3.88
C ILE A 119 9.19 8.85 -3.35
N LEU A 120 9.81 8.02 -4.18
CA LEU A 120 10.18 6.64 -3.84
C LEU A 120 11.70 6.57 -3.65
N TYR A 121 12.13 5.94 -2.56
CA TYR A 121 13.52 5.62 -2.28
C TYR A 121 13.73 4.11 -2.43
N ILE A 122 14.67 3.73 -3.27
CA ILE A 122 14.95 2.33 -3.64
C ILE A 122 16.42 2.04 -3.34
N ASP A 123 16.68 0.95 -2.64
CA ASP A 123 18.05 0.45 -2.44
C ASP A 123 18.66 0.05 -3.78
N LYS A 124 19.87 0.55 -4.08
CA LYS A 124 20.53 0.32 -5.37
C LYS A 124 20.99 -1.11 -5.58
N ARG A 125 21.29 -1.81 -4.51
CA ARG A 125 21.85 -3.18 -4.57
C ARG A 125 20.74 -4.23 -4.72
N SER A 126 19.70 -4.11 -3.91
CA SER A 126 18.61 -5.07 -3.84
C SER A 126 17.40 -4.68 -4.70
N PHE A 127 17.34 -3.43 -5.18
CA PHE A 127 16.17 -2.82 -5.83
C PHE A 127 14.89 -2.88 -4.99
N ARG A 128 15.03 -3.02 -3.67
CA ARG A 128 13.89 -3.02 -2.74
C ARG A 128 13.48 -1.59 -2.40
N PRO A 129 12.19 -1.30 -2.32
CA PRO A 129 11.71 -0.02 -1.82
C PRO A 129 12.06 0.08 -0.33
N LEU A 130 12.58 1.23 0.09
CA LEU A 130 12.93 1.53 1.48
C LEU A 130 11.89 2.45 2.13
N LYS A 131 11.46 3.43 1.36
CA LYS A 131 10.57 4.48 1.84
C LYS A 131 9.89 5.14 0.65
N PHE A 132 8.67 5.59 0.86
CA PHE A 132 8.03 6.53 -0.06
C PHE A 132 7.29 7.62 0.71
N SER A 133 7.16 8.78 0.10
CA SER A 133 6.35 9.87 0.61
C SER A 133 5.36 10.32 -0.45
N MET A 134 4.16 10.70 -0.01
CA MET A 134 3.09 11.17 -0.87
C MET A 134 2.62 12.54 -0.41
N VAL A 135 2.39 13.42 -1.37
CA VAL A 135 1.77 14.72 -1.13
C VAL A 135 0.46 14.77 -1.91
N ARG A 136 -0.64 14.98 -1.20
CA ARG A 136 -1.95 15.18 -1.82
C ARG A 136 -2.07 16.61 -2.34
N ARG A 137 -2.90 16.76 -3.36
CA ARG A 137 -3.18 18.08 -3.92
C ARG A 137 -3.90 18.95 -2.88
N GLY A 138 -3.41 20.18 -2.72
CA GLY A 138 -3.91 21.11 -1.71
C GLY A 138 -3.32 20.92 -0.31
N SER A 139 -2.58 19.82 -0.06
CA SER A 139 -1.84 19.64 1.18
C SER A 139 -0.39 20.10 1.03
N LYS A 140 0.18 20.67 2.10
CA LYS A 140 1.61 20.94 2.24
C LYS A 140 2.34 19.81 2.97
N GLU A 141 1.59 18.92 3.59
CA GLU A 141 2.10 17.85 4.42
C GLU A 141 2.19 16.54 3.63
N ALA A 142 3.20 15.76 3.93
CA ALA A 142 3.46 14.49 3.29
C ALA A 142 3.10 13.32 4.22
N VAL A 143 2.44 12.33 3.67
CA VAL A 143 2.37 11.00 4.29
C VAL A 143 3.65 10.25 3.92
N VAL A 144 4.37 9.75 4.91
CA VAL A 144 5.62 9.02 4.71
C VAL A 144 5.46 7.59 5.20
N VAL A 145 5.74 6.64 4.31
CA VAL A 145 5.71 5.21 4.63
C VAL A 145 7.12 4.65 4.57
N PHE A 146 7.55 4.03 5.65
CA PHE A 146 8.82 3.32 5.76
C PHE A 146 8.58 1.83 5.60
N ILE A 147 9.35 1.16 4.78
CA ILE A 147 9.31 -0.29 4.62
C ILE A 147 10.27 -0.89 5.65
N ASN A 148 9.72 -1.52 6.67
CA ASN A 148 10.51 -2.10 7.76
C ASN A 148 11.06 -3.48 7.35
N SER A 149 10.26 -4.29 6.66
CA SER A 149 10.68 -5.56 6.08
C SER A 149 9.93 -5.87 4.79
N CYS A 150 10.54 -6.68 3.92
CA CYS A 150 9.90 -7.17 2.72
C CYS A 150 10.38 -8.60 2.47
N ARG A 151 9.48 -9.57 2.60
CA ARG A 151 9.70 -10.99 2.32
C ARG A 151 8.95 -11.39 1.06
N THR A 152 9.58 -12.18 0.20
CA THR A 152 9.03 -12.66 -1.06
C THR A 152 9.12 -14.18 -1.12
N GLY A 153 8.30 -14.83 -1.95
CA GLY A 153 8.29 -16.29 -2.07
C GLY A 153 7.45 -16.97 -0.99
N GLU A 154 6.66 -16.21 -0.23
CA GLU A 154 5.73 -16.74 0.76
C GLU A 154 4.62 -17.57 0.08
N ARG A 155 4.17 -18.61 0.77
CA ARG A 155 3.10 -19.49 0.26
C ARG A 155 1.82 -19.28 1.07
N TYR A 156 0.89 -18.54 0.48
CA TYR A 156 -0.42 -18.27 1.10
C TYR A 156 -1.53 -19.09 0.46
N GLY A 157 -2.39 -19.68 1.28
CA GLY A 157 -3.70 -20.20 0.84
C GLY A 157 -4.63 -19.04 0.48
N ASP A 158 -5.57 -19.27 -0.42
CA ASP A 158 -6.53 -18.23 -0.84
C ASP A 158 -7.47 -17.79 0.28
N ASN A 159 -7.72 -18.68 1.25
CA ASN A 159 -8.52 -18.42 2.44
C ASN A 159 -7.94 -17.28 3.33
N LEU A 160 -6.64 -17.02 3.25
CA LEU A 160 -6.02 -15.90 3.98
C LEU A 160 -6.59 -14.53 3.57
N PHE A 161 -7.10 -14.41 2.36
CA PHE A 161 -7.57 -13.16 1.76
C PHE A 161 -9.08 -12.99 1.79
N VAL A 162 -9.76 -13.86 2.53
CA VAL A 162 -11.22 -13.87 2.68
C VAL A 162 -11.55 -13.68 4.16
N PHE A 163 -12.50 -12.81 4.44
CA PHE A 163 -13.03 -12.67 5.79
C PHE A 163 -13.77 -13.93 6.23
N ASP A 164 -13.45 -14.46 7.42
CA ASP A 164 -14.20 -15.57 8.04
C ASP A 164 -15.00 -15.02 9.24
N ARG A 165 -16.33 -15.07 9.15
CA ARG A 165 -17.22 -14.63 10.22
C ARG A 165 -17.01 -15.38 11.54
N LYS A 166 -16.47 -16.60 11.50
CA LYS A 166 -16.23 -17.39 12.71
C LYS A 166 -15.21 -16.74 13.64
N ASP A 167 -14.24 -15.99 13.04
CA ASP A 167 -13.22 -15.27 13.79
C ASP A 167 -13.76 -13.96 14.40
N TYR A 168 -14.93 -13.51 13.93
CA TYR A 168 -15.58 -12.24 14.32
C TYR A 168 -17.08 -12.45 14.60
N PRO A 169 -17.45 -13.27 15.60
CA PRO A 169 -18.83 -13.73 15.80
C PRO A 169 -19.81 -12.60 16.19
N THR A 170 -19.30 -11.54 16.84
CA THR A 170 -20.07 -10.40 17.33
C THR A 170 -20.15 -9.24 16.33
N ALA A 171 -19.27 -9.22 15.33
CA ALA A 171 -19.17 -8.10 14.41
C ALA A 171 -20.46 -7.88 13.60
N GLU A 172 -20.91 -6.63 13.53
CA GLU A 172 -21.97 -6.22 12.62
C GLU A 172 -21.44 -6.22 11.18
N ILE A 173 -22.20 -6.79 10.25
CA ILE A 173 -21.83 -6.81 8.83
C ILE A 173 -22.67 -5.79 8.09
N VAL A 174 -22.00 -4.78 7.52
CA VAL A 174 -22.59 -3.74 6.70
C VAL A 174 -22.23 -4.00 5.24
N ASP A 175 -23.22 -4.42 4.46
CA ASP A 175 -23.03 -4.69 3.02
C ASP A 175 -23.28 -3.40 2.22
N LEU A 176 -22.21 -2.91 1.57
CA LEU A 176 -22.18 -1.67 0.79
C LEU A 176 -22.13 -1.92 -0.74
N ARG A 177 -22.33 -3.16 -1.17
CA ARG A 177 -22.27 -3.54 -2.59
C ARG A 177 -23.51 -3.14 -3.36
#